data_b5d0a31ab6c4d7683df34be767f53b32
#
_entry.id   b5d0a31ab6c4d7683df34be767f53b32
#
_cell.length_a   1.000
_cell.length_b   1.000
_cell.length_c   1.000
_cell.angle_alpha   90.00
_cell.angle_beta   90.00
_cell.angle_gamma   90.00
#
_symmetry.space_group_name_H-M   'P 1'
#
loop_
_entity.id
_entity.type
_entity.pdbx_description
1 polymer ?
#
loop_
_entity_poly.entity_id
_entity_poly.type
_entity_poly.pdbx_seq_one_letter_code
_entity_poly.pdbx_strand_id
1 'polypeptide(L)'
;MNHILHTEIILYVENQQKSTEFYSHLFRKKPELDVPGMTEFQLSENCKLGLMPNNGIAKILSNKTPHPQSGNGIPRCELYLLVEDLNLEFENAKQVGAQLISSPKDRDWGDKVCYFADPDGHIIAFAEKIKSCQNLKSQQD
;
A
#
# COMPACT_ATOMS: atom_id res chain seq x y z
N MET A 1 20.05 -3.55 18.50
CA MET A 1 20.48 -3.65 17.09
C MET A 1 19.43 -4.36 16.29
N ASN A 2 19.07 -3.82 15.15
CA ASN A 2 18.06 -4.43 14.30
C ASN A 2 18.75 -5.43 13.35
N HIS A 3 18.31 -6.70 13.41
CA HIS A 3 18.84 -7.75 12.53
C HIS A 3 18.12 -7.81 11.17
N ILE A 4 17.03 -7.08 11.01
CA ILE A 4 16.30 -7.00 9.76
C ILE A 4 16.91 -5.87 8.94
N LEU A 5 17.50 -6.23 7.78
CA LEU A 5 18.19 -5.27 6.94
C LEU A 5 17.24 -4.51 6.02
N HIS A 6 16.16 -5.15 5.60
CA HIS A 6 15.23 -4.61 4.61
C HIS A 6 13.87 -5.27 4.80
N THR A 7 12.81 -4.54 4.54
CA THR A 7 11.45 -5.07 4.62
C THR A 7 10.80 -5.00 3.25
N GLU A 8 10.16 -6.08 2.86
CA GLU A 8 9.31 -6.08 1.67
C GLU A 8 7.94 -6.57 2.06
N ILE A 9 6.91 -5.79 1.70
CA ILE A 9 5.52 -6.18 1.88
C ILE A 9 5.04 -6.71 0.55
N ILE A 10 4.58 -7.94 0.51
CA ILE A 10 4.15 -8.58 -0.74
C ILE A 10 2.64 -8.76 -0.70
N LEU A 11 1.98 -8.21 -1.71
CA LEU A 11 0.54 -8.38 -1.91
C LEU A 11 0.31 -9.51 -2.91
N TYR A 12 -0.59 -10.40 -2.58
CA TYR A 12 -1.00 -11.47 -3.49
C TYR A 12 -2.13 -10.94 -4.36
N VAL A 13 -1.97 -11.07 -5.66
CA VAL A 13 -2.86 -10.42 -6.62
C VAL A 13 -3.39 -11.43 -7.64
N GLU A 14 -4.59 -11.17 -8.14
CA GLU A 14 -5.20 -12.01 -9.16
C GLU A 14 -4.50 -11.84 -10.51
N ASN A 15 -4.17 -10.59 -10.86
CA ASN A 15 -3.58 -10.25 -12.15
C ASN A 15 -2.39 -9.34 -11.95
N GLN A 16 -1.18 -9.89 -12.10
CA GLN A 16 0.06 -9.15 -11.85
C GLN A 16 0.18 -7.91 -12.74
N GLN A 17 -0.13 -8.03 -14.03
CA GLN A 17 0.00 -6.92 -14.96
C GLN A 17 -0.95 -5.78 -14.59
N LYS A 18 -2.20 -6.09 -14.31
CA LYS A 18 -3.20 -5.09 -13.92
C LYS A 18 -2.80 -4.36 -12.63
N SER A 19 -2.31 -5.11 -11.64
CA SER A 19 -1.87 -4.53 -10.38
C SER A 19 -0.60 -3.72 -10.54
N THR A 20 0.33 -4.16 -11.40
CA THR A 20 1.54 -3.40 -11.72
C THR A 20 1.19 -2.06 -12.34
N GLU A 21 0.26 -2.04 -13.28
CA GLU A 21 -0.19 -0.79 -13.90
C GLU A 21 -0.85 0.13 -12.87
N PHE A 22 -1.72 -0.44 -12.03
CA PHE A 22 -2.39 0.32 -10.97
C PHE A 22 -1.39 1.01 -10.05
N TYR A 23 -0.43 0.24 -9.51
CA TYR A 23 0.54 0.79 -8.56
C TYR A 23 1.55 1.72 -9.23
N SER A 24 1.89 1.47 -10.51
CA SER A 24 2.74 2.41 -11.27
C SER A 24 2.10 3.79 -11.36
N HIS A 25 0.81 3.84 -11.63
CA HIS A 25 0.08 5.11 -11.70
C HIS A 25 -0.14 5.72 -10.31
N LEU A 26 -0.45 4.87 -9.32
CA LEU A 26 -0.68 5.34 -7.95
C LEU A 26 0.58 6.00 -7.37
N PHE A 27 1.74 5.37 -7.57
CA PHE A 27 3.02 5.87 -7.05
C PHE A 27 3.74 6.80 -8.04
N ARG A 28 3.22 6.94 -9.26
CA ARG A 28 3.80 7.76 -10.32
C ARG A 28 5.25 7.40 -10.59
N LYS A 29 5.53 6.10 -10.64
CA LYS A 29 6.87 5.59 -10.95
C LYS A 29 6.80 4.17 -11.50
N LYS A 30 7.87 3.78 -12.18
CA LYS A 30 8.00 2.42 -12.72
C LYS A 30 8.48 1.47 -11.62
N PRO A 31 8.11 0.17 -11.71
CA PRO A 31 8.68 -0.80 -10.80
C PRO A 31 10.19 -0.95 -11.02
N GLU A 32 10.91 -1.29 -9.95
CA GLU A 32 12.34 -1.61 -10.04
C GLU A 32 12.58 -3.00 -10.61
N LEU A 33 11.64 -3.90 -10.38
CA LEU A 33 11.67 -5.25 -10.93
C LEU A 33 10.29 -5.55 -11.49
N ASP A 34 10.23 -6.11 -12.69
CA ASP A 34 8.98 -6.51 -13.31
C ASP A 34 9.24 -7.71 -14.19
N VAL A 35 9.16 -8.89 -13.59
CA VAL A 35 9.36 -10.17 -14.25
C VAL A 35 8.15 -11.06 -14.00
N PRO A 36 7.93 -12.10 -14.82
CA PRO A 36 6.83 -13.02 -14.54
C PRO A 36 6.93 -13.57 -13.12
N GLY A 37 5.89 -13.37 -12.33
CA GLY A 37 5.81 -13.87 -10.97
C GLY A 37 6.20 -12.89 -9.87
N MET A 38 6.83 -11.76 -10.21
CA MET A 38 7.21 -10.78 -9.20
C MET A 38 7.37 -9.38 -9.79
N THR A 39 6.68 -8.42 -9.20
CA THR A 39 6.87 -7.00 -9.46
C THR A 39 7.28 -6.34 -8.15
N GLU A 40 8.26 -5.43 -8.19
CA GLU A 40 8.70 -4.72 -6.98
C GLU A 40 8.77 -3.21 -7.20
N PHE A 41 8.27 -2.47 -6.22
CA PHE A 41 8.37 -1.01 -6.15
C PHE A 41 9.15 -0.61 -4.91
N GLN A 42 10.03 0.36 -5.01
CA GLN A 42 10.68 0.96 -3.85
C GLN A 42 9.70 1.95 -3.22
N LEU A 43 9.32 1.73 -1.97
CA LEU A 43 8.42 2.64 -1.24
C LEU A 43 9.21 3.70 -0.48
N SER A 44 10.24 3.28 0.23
CA SER A 44 11.13 4.15 0.99
C SER A 44 12.50 3.47 1.05
N GLU A 45 13.47 4.10 1.71
CA GLU A 45 14.87 3.65 1.67
C GLU A 45 15.07 2.16 1.92
N ASN A 46 14.38 1.60 2.92
CA ASN A 46 14.55 0.20 3.30
C ASN A 46 13.26 -0.61 3.22
N CYS A 47 12.32 -0.18 2.38
CA CYS A 47 11.03 -0.85 2.27
C CYS A 47 10.56 -0.93 0.82
N LYS A 48 10.19 -2.13 0.39
CA LYS A 48 9.64 -2.39 -0.93
C LYS A 48 8.23 -2.93 -0.85
N LEU A 49 7.46 -2.72 -1.91
CA LEU A 49 6.20 -3.38 -2.14
C LEU A 49 6.39 -4.37 -3.28
N GLY A 50 6.02 -5.63 -3.03
CA GLY A 50 6.03 -6.67 -4.05
C GLY A 50 4.62 -7.06 -4.44
N LEU A 51 4.45 -7.52 -5.67
CA LEU A 51 3.20 -8.08 -6.18
C LEU A 51 3.49 -9.47 -6.71
N MET A 52 2.79 -10.48 -6.18
CA MET A 52 2.93 -11.86 -6.65
C MET A 52 1.56 -12.40 -7.07
N PRO A 53 1.47 -13.05 -8.24
CA PRO A 53 0.19 -13.65 -8.63
C PRO A 53 -0.22 -14.77 -7.68
N ASN A 54 -1.52 -14.82 -7.35
CA ASN A 54 -2.08 -15.79 -6.41
C ASN A 54 -1.66 -17.21 -6.73
N ASN A 55 -1.73 -17.62 -8.01
CA ASN A 55 -1.39 -18.98 -8.41
C ASN A 55 0.09 -19.28 -8.23
N GLY A 56 0.95 -18.28 -8.48
CA GLY A 56 2.39 -18.46 -8.32
C GLY A 56 2.78 -18.71 -6.88
N ILE A 57 2.30 -17.87 -5.98
CA ILE A 57 2.61 -18.04 -4.56
C ILE A 57 1.94 -19.29 -3.97
N ALA A 58 0.75 -19.65 -4.47
CA ALA A 58 0.09 -20.87 -4.00
C ALA A 58 0.95 -22.11 -4.21
N LYS A 59 1.68 -22.18 -5.33
CA LYS A 59 2.60 -23.29 -5.61
C LYS A 59 3.73 -23.33 -4.59
N ILE A 60 4.27 -22.20 -4.23
CA ILE A 60 5.35 -22.11 -3.24
C ILE A 60 4.86 -22.55 -1.87
N LEU A 61 3.64 -22.16 -1.48
CA LEU A 61 3.05 -22.53 -0.20
C LEU A 61 2.57 -23.99 -0.15
N SER A 62 2.52 -24.69 -1.28
CA SER A 62 2.37 -26.14 -1.38
C SER A 62 1.19 -26.73 -0.61
N ASN A 63 0.00 -26.21 -0.77
CA ASN A 63 -1.22 -26.73 -0.12
C ASN A 63 -1.18 -26.74 1.42
N LYS A 64 -0.19 -26.13 2.02
CA LYS A 64 -0.12 -26.02 3.50
C LYS A 64 -0.98 -24.89 4.02
N THR A 65 -1.49 -24.04 3.12
CA THR A 65 -2.43 -22.97 3.42
C THR A 65 -3.58 -23.04 2.42
N PRO A 66 -4.74 -22.42 2.74
CA PRO A 66 -5.76 -22.21 1.72
C PRO A 66 -5.18 -21.39 0.56
N HIS A 67 -5.69 -21.60 -0.64
CA HIS A 67 -5.25 -20.82 -1.80
C HIS A 67 -5.49 -19.33 -1.55
N PRO A 68 -4.52 -18.43 -1.84
CA PRO A 68 -4.69 -16.99 -1.59
C PRO A 68 -5.92 -16.38 -2.23
N GLN A 69 -6.38 -16.93 -3.37
CA GLN A 69 -7.59 -16.46 -4.04
C GLN A 69 -8.83 -16.57 -3.15
N SER A 70 -8.84 -17.51 -2.18
CA SER A 70 -9.97 -17.68 -1.28
C SER A 70 -10.18 -16.49 -0.35
N GLY A 71 -9.15 -15.64 -0.17
CA GLY A 71 -9.26 -14.41 0.62
C GLY A 71 -9.50 -13.16 -0.21
N ASN A 72 -9.76 -13.30 -1.50
CA ASN A 72 -9.91 -12.14 -2.39
C ASN A 72 -11.02 -11.21 -1.90
N GLY A 73 -10.71 -9.91 -1.85
CA GLY A 73 -11.65 -8.88 -1.42
C GLY A 73 -11.81 -8.74 0.09
N ILE A 74 -11.20 -9.62 0.88
CA ILE A 74 -11.28 -9.57 2.35
C ILE A 74 -10.06 -8.80 2.87
N PRO A 75 -10.24 -7.60 3.47
CA PRO A 75 -9.10 -6.83 3.97
C PRO A 75 -8.52 -7.48 5.24
N ARG A 76 -7.21 -7.72 5.25
CA ARG A 76 -6.51 -8.34 6.38
C ARG A 76 -5.36 -7.51 6.89
N CYS A 77 -4.91 -6.54 6.11
CA CYS A 77 -3.85 -5.61 6.48
C CYS A 77 -4.01 -4.37 5.61
N GLU A 78 -3.19 -3.37 5.85
CA GLU A 78 -3.21 -2.18 5.02
C GLU A 78 -1.79 -1.65 4.81
N LEU A 79 -1.61 -0.96 3.69
CA LEU A 79 -0.43 -0.16 3.44
C LEU A 79 -0.70 1.22 4.01
N TYR A 80 -0.01 1.59 5.07
CA TYR A 80 -0.15 2.92 5.68
C TYR A 80 1.01 3.77 5.21
N LEU A 81 0.72 4.70 4.32
CA LEU A 81 1.74 5.51 3.64
C LEU A 81 1.66 6.94 4.14
N LEU A 82 2.64 7.33 4.93
CA LEU A 82 2.74 8.72 5.40
C LEU A 82 3.34 9.55 4.28
N VAL A 83 2.63 10.60 3.86
CA VAL A 83 2.99 11.41 2.69
C VAL A 83 3.08 12.88 3.07
N GLU A 84 3.73 13.66 2.22
CA GLU A 84 3.88 15.09 2.45
C GLU A 84 2.60 15.88 2.13
N ASP A 85 1.88 15.46 1.08
CA ASP A 85 0.69 16.16 0.59
C ASP A 85 -0.44 15.16 0.38
N LEU A 86 -1.28 15.02 1.39
CA LEU A 86 -2.40 14.08 1.37
C LEU A 86 -3.39 14.41 0.26
N ASN A 87 -3.68 15.70 0.05
CA ASN A 87 -4.66 16.09 -0.95
C ASN A 87 -4.22 15.68 -2.36
N LEU A 88 -2.94 15.84 -2.65
CA LEU A 88 -2.38 15.43 -3.94
C LEU A 88 -2.51 13.91 -4.14
N GLU A 89 -2.16 13.12 -3.12
CA GLU A 89 -2.27 11.67 -3.19
C GLU A 89 -3.72 11.21 -3.28
N PHE A 90 -4.61 11.86 -2.55
CA PHE A 90 -6.04 11.56 -2.57
C PHE A 90 -6.63 11.78 -3.98
N GLU A 91 -6.36 12.93 -4.59
CA GLU A 91 -6.86 13.24 -5.92
C GLU A 91 -6.26 12.31 -6.98
N ASN A 92 -4.96 12.02 -6.87
CA ASN A 92 -4.31 11.10 -7.78
C ASN A 92 -4.91 9.68 -7.69
N ALA A 93 -5.14 9.20 -6.47
CA ALA A 93 -5.71 7.86 -6.27
C ALA A 93 -7.09 7.73 -6.90
N LYS A 94 -7.92 8.77 -6.79
CA LYS A 94 -9.21 8.77 -7.45
C LYS A 94 -9.08 8.72 -8.97
N GLN A 95 -8.12 9.47 -9.53
CA GLN A 95 -7.89 9.50 -10.98
C GLN A 95 -7.43 8.16 -11.53
N VAL A 96 -6.58 7.44 -10.79
CA VAL A 96 -6.08 6.14 -11.26
C VAL A 96 -7.10 5.01 -11.07
N GLY A 97 -8.25 5.31 -10.49
CA GLY A 97 -9.35 4.37 -10.37
C GLY A 97 -9.34 3.53 -9.09
N ALA A 98 -8.59 3.95 -8.07
CA ALA A 98 -8.66 3.29 -6.76
C ALA A 98 -10.08 3.46 -6.19
N GLN A 99 -10.59 2.42 -5.55
CA GLN A 99 -11.89 2.49 -4.93
C GLN A 99 -11.82 3.30 -3.65
N LEU A 100 -12.55 4.41 -3.57
CA LEU A 100 -12.59 5.24 -2.37
C LEU A 100 -13.38 4.53 -1.27
N ILE A 101 -12.75 4.35 -0.12
CA ILE A 101 -13.37 3.75 1.07
C ILE A 101 -13.73 4.83 2.09
N SER A 102 -12.78 5.74 2.39
CA SER A 102 -13.02 6.82 3.34
C SER A 102 -12.24 8.06 2.93
N SER A 103 -12.95 9.18 2.80
CA SER A 103 -12.34 10.48 2.49
C SER A 103 -11.45 10.95 3.64
N PRO A 104 -10.54 11.91 3.39
CA PRO A 104 -9.64 12.39 4.42
C PRO A 104 -10.37 12.86 5.68
N LYS A 105 -9.93 12.36 6.82
CA LYS A 105 -10.44 12.75 8.14
C LYS A 105 -9.31 12.75 9.15
N ASP A 106 -9.39 13.65 10.11
CA ASP A 106 -8.46 13.65 11.25
C ASP A 106 -8.73 12.42 12.12
N ARG A 107 -7.67 11.75 12.52
CA ARG A 107 -7.75 10.55 13.36
C ARG A 107 -7.11 10.83 14.71
N ASP A 108 -7.49 10.00 15.71
CA ASP A 108 -7.07 10.21 17.09
C ASP A 108 -5.58 10.08 17.33
N TRP A 109 -4.87 9.45 16.38
CA TRP A 109 -3.42 9.24 16.51
C TRP A 109 -2.58 10.35 15.87
N GLY A 110 -3.19 11.47 15.47
CA GLY A 110 -2.45 12.66 15.04
C GLY A 110 -2.24 12.79 13.54
N ASP A 111 -2.88 11.94 12.77
CA ASP A 111 -2.78 11.97 11.31
C ASP A 111 -4.15 12.24 10.69
N LYS A 112 -4.14 12.95 9.56
CA LYS A 112 -5.29 12.99 8.66
C LYS A 112 -5.11 11.86 7.67
N VAL A 113 -6.13 11.01 7.50
CA VAL A 113 -5.99 9.76 6.74
C VAL A 113 -7.17 9.56 5.80
N CYS A 114 -6.89 9.10 4.58
CA CYS A 114 -7.90 8.59 3.66
C CYS A 114 -7.60 7.13 3.33
N TYR A 115 -8.63 6.39 2.93
CA TYR A 115 -8.53 4.96 2.67
C TYR A 115 -9.08 4.63 1.28
N PHE A 116 -8.34 3.79 0.57
CA PHE A 116 -8.73 3.26 -0.73
C PHE A 116 -8.54 1.75 -0.75
N ALA A 117 -9.20 1.10 -1.72
CA ALA A 117 -8.94 -0.31 -2.02
C ALA A 117 -8.34 -0.43 -3.41
N ASP A 118 -7.41 -1.38 -3.56
CA ASP A 118 -6.81 -1.70 -4.85
C ASP A 118 -7.69 -2.70 -5.63
N PRO A 119 -7.29 -3.14 -6.84
CA PRO A 119 -8.10 -4.08 -7.63
C PRO A 119 -8.44 -5.39 -6.94
N ASP A 120 -7.62 -5.84 -5.98
CA ASP A 120 -7.85 -7.08 -5.24
C ASP A 120 -8.53 -6.85 -3.88
N GLY A 121 -8.82 -5.60 -3.53
CA GLY A 121 -9.42 -5.27 -2.25
C GLY A 121 -8.41 -5.03 -1.13
N HIS A 122 -7.11 -4.96 -1.43
CA HIS A 122 -6.11 -4.57 -0.43
C HIS A 122 -6.30 -3.10 -0.07
N ILE A 123 -6.18 -2.80 1.22
CA ILE A 123 -6.41 -1.44 1.72
C ILE A 123 -5.13 -0.62 1.65
N ILE A 124 -5.26 0.59 1.13
CA ILE A 124 -4.19 1.58 1.05
C ILE A 124 -4.64 2.81 1.83
N ALA A 125 -3.85 3.22 2.81
CA ALA A 125 -4.08 4.44 3.56
C ALA A 125 -3.01 5.46 3.19
N PHE A 126 -3.44 6.67 2.83
CA PHE A 126 -2.52 7.80 2.72
C PHE A 126 -2.76 8.69 3.93
N ALA A 127 -1.69 9.09 4.59
CA ALA A 127 -1.76 9.84 5.82
C ALA A 127 -0.80 11.04 5.79
N GLU A 128 -1.22 12.12 6.42
CA GLU A 128 -0.41 13.31 6.59
C GLU A 128 -0.52 13.75 8.05
N LYS A 129 0.59 14.10 8.66
CA LYS A 129 0.57 14.56 10.05
C LYS A 129 -0.22 15.86 10.17
N ILE A 130 -1.07 15.95 11.18
CA ILE A 130 -1.86 17.15 11.45
C ILE A 130 -0.93 18.24 11.97
N LYS A 131 -0.78 19.31 11.19
CA LYS A 131 0.16 20.42 11.49
C LYS A 131 -0.15 21.11 12.81
N SER A 132 -1.44 21.23 13.16
CA SER A 132 -1.84 21.85 14.42
C SER A 132 -1.32 21.09 15.63
N CYS A 133 -1.27 19.74 15.56
CA CYS A 133 -0.72 18.92 16.64
C CYS A 133 0.79 19.13 16.78
N GLN A 134 1.51 19.27 15.66
CA GLN A 134 2.95 19.57 15.68
C GLN A 134 3.24 20.94 16.27
N ASN A 135 2.43 21.95 15.92
CA ASN A 135 2.58 23.29 16.44
C ASN A 135 2.33 23.34 17.95
N LEU A 136 1.33 22.61 18.44
CA LEU A 136 1.04 22.53 19.86
C LEU A 136 2.20 21.88 20.64
N LYS A 137 2.80 20.82 20.09
CA LYS A 137 3.96 20.16 20.70
C LYS A 137 5.16 21.09 20.73
N SER A 138 5.39 21.86 19.65
CA SER A 138 6.48 22.83 19.58
C SER A 138 6.33 23.96 20.59
N GLN A 139 5.10 24.35 20.91
CA GLN A 139 4.81 25.40 21.87
C GLN A 139 4.95 24.95 23.32
N GLN A 140 4.87 23.65 23.58
CA GLN A 140 5.03 23.09 24.93
C GLN A 140 6.48 22.86 25.29
N ASP A 141 7.37 22.84 24.33
CA ASP A 141 8.81 22.75 24.54
C ASP A 141 9.42 24.12 24.71
#